data_277db11b790fe2aa4550b6689c540ff8
#
_entry.id   277db11b790fe2aa4550b6689c540ff8
#
_cell.length_a   1.000
_cell.length_b   1.000
_cell.length_c   1.000
_cell.angle_alpha   90.00
_cell.angle_beta   90.00
_cell.angle_gamma   90.00
#
_symmetry.space_group_name_H-M   'P 1'
#
loop_
_entity.id
_entity.type
_entity.pdbx_description
1 polymer ?
#
loop_
_entity_poly.entity_id
_entity_poly.type
_entity_poly.pdbx_seq_one_letter_code
_entity_poly.pdbx_strand_id
1 'polypeptide(L)'
;HTDSSAASDVYKRQVMGGLFPGAPTMGVGFTEEHGWGATVNKPDLVDIYVLEMNPDNPNQYRLDGAWRDLEVGEVKLKLKLWGFIPWSVKREVLRSMHGPALRTKHGVYAIRYAGIDEMKQVEQWLAMNKAKNFEEWRAAVALNHIQSFNFVYANRHGDIHFIHNAQLPVRAPDWNWQQYLPGDRSDLIWQRYHPTSVLPQVTNPGSGFVHSANQTPFNITEPQDNPQPNAVPADGGWQTRMTNRATRGLELFADFEQISFDEAWELKHDNNYSANYRGIAFLSEVIALPRESDTVSRAIDILERWNLGTDKENRGAALGVCVLAAEWQAESSSTSNPDAQAILDDCIDQTLEIGGRLDPRWGDVNRHGRDGTHWPVAGGPDTLRAIYSRRLDGDDHLTAVAGDGLYYFIRWMPDGEQKVLGTHQYGNDMTNPSSPHYLDQAEDYTNEILHEPLFTADSRRGRITKQYTVRSD
;
A
#
# COMPACT_ATOMS: atom_id res chain seq x y z
N HIS A 1 -8.63 13.67 7.70
CA HIS A 1 -8.96 14.69 6.68
C HIS A 1 -9.10 14.07 5.32
N THR A 2 -10.14 13.29 5.15
CA THR A 2 -10.37 12.58 3.90
C THR A 2 -11.51 13.19 3.09
N ASP A 3 -12.23 14.14 3.62
CA ASP A 3 -13.23 14.91 2.89
C ASP A 3 -12.88 16.39 2.88
N SER A 4 -11.67 16.74 2.49
CA SER A 4 -11.53 18.04 1.90
C SER A 4 -12.06 17.95 0.48
N SER A 5 -13.38 18.03 0.31
CA SER A 5 -13.94 18.58 -0.91
C SER A 5 -13.43 20.03 -1.00
N ALA A 6 -12.17 20.17 -1.36
CA ALA A 6 -11.62 21.44 -1.82
C ALA A 6 -12.24 21.68 -3.20
N ALA A 7 -13.51 22.05 -3.20
CA ALA A 7 -14.13 22.66 -4.34
C ALA A 7 -13.43 23.99 -4.54
N SER A 8 -12.37 24.01 -5.30
CA SER A 8 -11.83 25.23 -5.85
C SER A 8 -12.83 25.70 -6.92
N ASP A 9 -13.76 26.53 -6.51
CA ASP A 9 -14.86 27.01 -7.32
C ASP A 9 -14.40 27.99 -8.43
N VAL A 10 -13.14 28.36 -8.46
CA VAL A 10 -12.60 29.34 -9.42
C VAL A 10 -12.61 28.82 -10.86
N TYR A 11 -12.69 27.48 -11.09
CA TYR A 11 -12.68 26.89 -12.42
C TYR A 11 -13.68 25.76 -12.63
N LYS A 12 -14.67 25.58 -11.75
CA LYS A 12 -15.69 24.52 -11.85
C LYS A 12 -15.13 23.11 -11.96
N ARG A 13 -13.99 22.84 -11.32
CA ARG A 13 -13.40 21.50 -11.25
C ARG A 13 -13.42 21.00 -9.82
N GLN A 14 -13.95 19.82 -9.65
CA GLN A 14 -13.99 19.14 -8.36
C GLN A 14 -13.12 17.89 -8.43
N VAL A 15 -12.36 17.65 -7.38
CA VAL A 15 -11.61 16.41 -7.14
C VAL A 15 -11.96 15.93 -5.75
N MET A 16 -12.32 14.68 -5.62
CA MET A 16 -12.58 14.04 -4.33
C MET A 16 -11.73 12.79 -4.19
N GLY A 17 -11.29 12.49 -2.98
CA GLY A 17 -10.48 11.29 -2.74
C GLY A 17 -9.70 11.34 -1.44
N GLY A 18 -8.69 10.48 -1.34
CA GLY A 18 -7.75 10.40 -0.23
C GLY A 18 -6.49 11.21 -0.47
N LEU A 19 -6.06 11.91 0.56
CA LEU A 19 -4.78 12.64 0.56
C LEU A 19 -3.98 12.32 1.84
N PHE A 20 -2.68 12.46 1.78
CA PHE A 20 -1.85 12.43 2.96
C PHE A 20 -2.04 13.73 3.77
N PRO A 21 -2.08 13.69 5.10
CA PRO A 21 -2.22 14.87 5.93
C PRO A 21 -1.17 15.94 5.57
N GLY A 22 -1.64 17.13 5.20
CA GLY A 22 -0.79 18.24 4.76
C GLY A 22 -0.46 18.25 3.26
N ALA A 23 -0.82 17.24 2.49
CA ALA A 23 -0.68 17.29 1.03
C ALA A 23 -1.76 18.17 0.40
N PRO A 24 -1.41 18.99 -0.61
CA PRO A 24 -2.37 19.89 -1.27
C PRO A 24 -3.10 19.23 -2.45
N THR A 25 -2.87 17.92 -2.70
CA THR A 25 -3.38 17.18 -3.86
C THR A 25 -3.89 15.81 -3.45
N MET A 26 -4.86 15.26 -4.20
CA MET A 26 -5.37 13.92 -3.96
C MET A 26 -4.39 12.87 -4.50
N GLY A 27 -3.98 11.91 -3.66
CA GLY A 27 -3.15 10.78 -4.04
C GLY A 27 -3.94 9.69 -4.76
N VAL A 28 -5.19 9.45 -4.31
CA VAL A 28 -6.18 8.59 -4.95
C VAL A 28 -7.49 9.35 -5.03
N GLY A 29 -8.27 9.16 -6.08
CA GLY A 29 -9.52 9.90 -6.16
C GLY A 29 -10.17 9.88 -7.52
N PHE A 30 -11.12 10.78 -7.68
CA PHE A 30 -11.89 10.91 -8.91
C PHE A 30 -12.28 12.35 -9.17
N THR A 31 -12.58 12.61 -10.43
CA THR A 31 -13.22 13.80 -10.96
C THR A 31 -14.53 13.41 -11.62
N GLU A 32 -15.21 14.33 -12.25
CA GLU A 32 -16.36 14.04 -13.11
C GLU A 32 -15.97 13.18 -14.33
N GLU A 33 -14.72 13.32 -14.81
CA GLU A 33 -14.23 12.71 -16.04
C GLU A 33 -13.54 11.35 -15.84
N HIS A 34 -12.81 11.17 -14.72
CA HIS A 34 -12.00 9.99 -14.49
C HIS A 34 -11.78 9.70 -12.99
N GLY A 35 -11.34 8.46 -12.70
CA GLY A 35 -10.87 8.05 -11.40
C GLY A 35 -9.52 7.35 -11.50
N TRP A 36 -8.73 7.44 -10.43
CA TRP A 36 -7.46 6.73 -10.32
C TRP A 36 -7.23 6.18 -8.92
N GLY A 37 -6.57 5.03 -8.87
CA GLY A 37 -6.06 4.41 -7.65
C GLY A 37 -4.53 4.36 -7.68
N ALA A 38 -3.92 4.36 -6.49
CA ALA A 38 -2.49 4.19 -6.32
C ALA A 38 -2.22 3.08 -5.30
N THR A 39 -1.32 2.15 -5.64
CA THR A 39 -0.88 1.10 -4.72
C THR A 39 0.64 1.06 -4.67
N VAL A 40 1.19 0.59 -3.55
CA VAL A 40 2.65 0.45 -3.39
C VAL A 40 3.17 -0.59 -4.35
N ASN A 41 4.27 -0.27 -5.04
CA ASN A 41 5.10 -1.18 -5.81
C ASN A 41 6.54 -1.21 -5.26
N LYS A 42 7.34 -2.15 -5.71
CA LYS A 42 8.70 -2.35 -5.19
C LYS A 42 9.71 -2.57 -6.34
N PRO A 43 9.85 -1.62 -7.27
CA PRO A 43 10.94 -1.66 -8.24
C PRO A 43 12.28 -1.46 -7.52
N ASP A 44 13.38 -1.89 -8.14
CA ASP A 44 14.72 -1.65 -7.62
C ASP A 44 15.17 -0.21 -7.90
N LEU A 45 15.13 0.63 -6.86
CA LEU A 45 15.38 2.06 -6.92
C LEU A 45 16.53 2.52 -6.04
N VAL A 46 17.28 1.60 -5.43
CA VAL A 46 18.30 1.95 -4.43
C VAL A 46 19.58 1.17 -4.68
N ASP A 47 20.71 1.90 -4.83
CA ASP A 47 22.03 1.30 -5.01
C ASP A 47 22.98 1.73 -3.89
N ILE A 48 23.81 0.81 -3.41
CA ILE A 48 24.74 1.01 -2.32
C ILE A 48 26.16 0.86 -2.83
N TYR A 49 26.99 1.89 -2.58
CA TYR A 49 28.38 1.96 -2.99
C TYR A 49 29.30 1.85 -1.76
N VAL A 50 30.33 1.03 -1.88
CA VAL A 50 31.41 0.94 -0.87
C VAL A 50 32.48 1.96 -1.21
N LEU A 51 32.67 2.97 -0.39
CA LEU A 51 33.67 4.01 -0.61
C LEU A 51 35.06 3.54 -0.17
N GLU A 52 36.06 3.67 -1.04
CA GLU A 52 37.47 3.49 -0.70
C GLU A 52 37.97 4.76 0.02
N MET A 53 38.19 4.67 1.32
CA MET A 53 38.56 5.81 2.15
C MET A 53 40.07 6.06 2.13
N ASN A 54 40.45 7.33 2.16
CA ASN A 54 41.86 7.75 2.29
C ASN A 54 42.40 7.37 3.68
N PRO A 55 43.47 6.54 3.76
CA PRO A 55 44.04 6.16 5.07
C PRO A 55 44.54 7.35 5.89
N ASP A 56 44.99 8.42 5.25
CA ASP A 56 45.57 9.60 5.88
C ASP A 56 44.51 10.67 6.19
N ASN A 57 43.32 10.58 5.57
CA ASN A 57 42.24 11.53 5.79
C ASN A 57 40.87 10.82 5.76
N PRO A 58 40.23 10.57 6.92
CA PRO A 58 38.98 9.84 6.99
C PRO A 58 37.79 10.56 6.31
N ASN A 59 37.94 11.81 5.90
CA ASN A 59 36.93 12.58 5.19
C ASN A 59 37.18 12.65 3.68
N GLN A 60 38.06 11.82 3.15
CA GLN A 60 38.30 11.69 1.71
C GLN A 60 38.05 10.25 1.24
N TYR A 61 37.47 10.14 0.08
CA TYR A 61 37.24 8.86 -0.62
C TYR A 61 37.82 8.92 -2.03
N ARG A 62 38.14 7.77 -2.60
CA ARG A 62 38.67 7.65 -3.96
C ARG A 62 37.54 7.70 -4.98
N LEU A 63 37.73 8.45 -6.07
CA LEU A 63 36.85 8.47 -7.21
C LEU A 63 37.67 8.72 -8.47
N ASP A 64 37.61 7.82 -9.47
CA ASP A 64 38.37 7.87 -10.75
C ASP A 64 39.86 8.11 -10.54
N GLY A 65 40.44 7.41 -9.58
CA GLY A 65 41.85 7.48 -9.24
C GLY A 65 42.29 8.70 -8.41
N ALA A 66 41.41 9.63 -8.11
CA ALA A 66 41.69 10.83 -7.32
C ALA A 66 40.97 10.82 -5.94
N TRP A 67 41.60 11.41 -4.93
CA TRP A 67 40.93 11.64 -3.65
C TRP A 67 39.95 12.80 -3.73
N ARG A 68 38.72 12.60 -3.24
CA ARG A 68 37.63 13.57 -3.18
C ARG A 68 37.19 13.77 -1.75
N ASP A 69 36.91 15.00 -1.35
CA ASP A 69 36.36 15.29 -0.02
C ASP A 69 34.90 14.84 0.07
N LEU A 70 34.55 14.24 1.22
CA LEU A 70 33.16 14.11 1.65
C LEU A 70 32.66 15.49 2.12
N GLU A 71 31.42 15.80 1.79
CA GLU A 71 30.70 16.87 2.48
C GLU A 71 30.37 16.36 3.89
N VAL A 72 30.92 17.04 4.92
CA VAL A 72 30.72 16.67 6.33
C VAL A 72 29.88 17.73 7.00
N GLY A 73 28.73 17.33 7.49
CA GLY A 73 27.79 18.15 8.27
C GLY A 73 27.51 17.56 9.64
N GLU A 74 26.80 18.32 10.45
CA GLU A 74 26.30 17.86 11.75
C GLU A 74 24.82 18.19 11.89
N VAL A 75 24.03 17.22 12.33
CA VAL A 75 22.64 17.41 12.70
C VAL A 75 22.43 17.16 14.19
N LYS A 76 21.67 18.05 14.83
CA LYS A 76 21.29 17.92 16.24
C LYS A 76 19.91 17.30 16.35
N LEU A 77 19.85 16.04 16.75
CA LEU A 77 18.62 15.31 17.02
C LEU A 77 18.11 15.63 18.42
N LYS A 78 16.90 16.16 18.51
CA LYS A 78 16.23 16.38 19.81
C LYS A 78 15.40 15.16 20.15
N LEU A 79 15.70 14.52 21.25
CA LEU A 79 15.05 13.34 21.77
C LEU A 79 14.36 13.66 23.10
N LYS A 80 13.39 12.88 23.49
CA LYS A 80 12.82 12.88 24.84
C LYS A 80 13.11 11.53 25.47
N LEU A 81 14.05 11.49 26.42
CA LEU A 81 14.29 10.30 27.22
C LEU A 81 13.13 10.10 28.19
N TRP A 82 12.64 8.87 28.27
CA TRP A 82 11.45 8.49 29.04
C TRP A 82 10.22 9.36 28.77
N GLY A 83 10.13 9.92 27.53
CA GLY A 83 9.00 10.73 27.10
C GLY A 83 9.00 12.20 27.58
N PHE A 84 9.81 12.58 28.58
CA PHE A 84 9.75 13.92 29.17
C PHE A 84 11.11 14.64 29.34
N ILE A 85 12.24 13.93 29.42
CA ILE A 85 13.56 14.56 29.57
C ILE A 85 14.10 14.96 28.20
N PRO A 86 14.27 16.27 27.90
CA PRO A 86 14.83 16.70 26.63
C PRO A 86 16.32 16.32 26.55
N TRP A 87 16.68 15.57 25.53
CA TRP A 87 18.04 15.15 25.23
C TRP A 87 18.41 15.55 23.82
N SER A 88 19.67 15.88 23.58
CA SER A 88 20.15 16.21 22.24
C SER A 88 21.38 15.39 21.89
N VAL A 89 21.33 14.72 20.76
CA VAL A 89 22.43 13.95 20.22
C VAL A 89 22.88 14.59 18.91
N LYS A 90 24.17 14.87 18.79
CA LYS A 90 24.78 15.28 17.53
C LYS A 90 25.09 14.04 16.71
N ARG A 91 24.78 14.10 15.42
CA ARG A 91 25.11 13.05 14.45
C ARG A 91 25.83 13.66 13.26
N GLU A 92 26.91 13.02 12.87
CA GLU A 92 27.60 13.31 11.62
C GLU A 92 26.66 13.01 10.44
N VAL A 93 26.66 13.88 9.46
CA VAL A 93 25.98 13.70 8.17
C VAL A 93 27.03 13.79 7.08
N LEU A 94 27.14 12.73 6.31
CA LEU A 94 28.11 12.62 5.21
C LEU A 94 27.38 12.59 3.88
N ARG A 95 27.96 13.26 2.87
CA ARG A 95 27.52 13.17 1.49
C ARG A 95 28.70 13.00 0.55
N SER A 96 28.56 12.10 -0.41
CA SER A 96 29.51 11.89 -1.52
C SER A 96 28.82 12.26 -2.85
N MET A 97 29.53 12.13 -3.96
CA MET A 97 28.92 12.26 -5.29
C MET A 97 27.86 11.19 -5.58
N HIS A 98 27.90 10.05 -4.90
CA HIS A 98 26.90 8.99 -5.04
C HIS A 98 25.58 9.36 -4.34
N GLY A 99 25.66 10.10 -3.23
CA GLY A 99 24.52 10.49 -2.38
C GLY A 99 24.91 10.55 -0.90
N PRO A 100 23.92 10.49 0.02
CA PRO A 100 24.17 10.39 1.45
C PRO A 100 25.08 9.21 1.77
N ALA A 101 25.98 9.37 2.73
CA ALA A 101 26.89 8.32 3.14
C ALA A 101 26.82 8.05 4.64
N LEU A 102 27.11 6.82 5.02
CA LEU A 102 27.09 6.33 6.39
C LEU A 102 28.41 5.65 6.73
N ARG A 103 29.07 6.13 7.78
CA ARG A 103 30.25 5.51 8.36
C ARG A 103 29.85 4.43 9.36
N THR A 104 30.29 3.22 9.14
CA THR A 104 30.03 2.07 10.00
C THR A 104 31.34 1.44 10.47
N LYS A 105 31.26 0.46 11.36
CA LYS A 105 32.43 -0.33 11.79
C LYS A 105 33.03 -1.19 10.64
N HIS A 106 32.30 -1.39 9.56
CA HIS A 106 32.73 -2.23 8.42
C HIS A 106 33.19 -1.40 7.21
N GLY A 107 33.05 -0.08 7.25
CA GLY A 107 33.41 0.80 6.14
C GLY A 107 32.47 1.98 6.01
N VAL A 108 32.67 2.74 4.93
CA VAL A 108 31.81 3.87 4.57
C VAL A 108 31.00 3.51 3.33
N TYR A 109 29.68 3.63 3.42
CA TYR A 109 28.74 3.27 2.38
C TYR A 109 27.98 4.51 1.93
N ALA A 110 27.91 4.73 0.63
CA ALA A 110 27.05 5.76 0.05
C ALA A 110 25.78 5.12 -0.53
N ILE A 111 24.68 5.80 -0.39
CA ILE A 111 23.36 5.33 -0.85
C ILE A 111 22.88 6.27 -1.94
N ARG A 112 22.54 5.72 -3.10
CA ARG A 112 21.85 6.42 -4.16
C ARG A 112 20.47 5.84 -4.35
N TYR A 113 19.43 6.68 -4.36
CA TYR A 113 18.05 6.24 -4.49
C TYR A 113 17.28 7.15 -5.45
N ALA A 114 16.27 6.59 -6.08
CA ALA A 114 15.38 7.35 -6.95
C ALA A 114 14.65 8.44 -6.16
N GLY A 115 14.48 9.61 -6.78
CA GLY A 115 13.90 10.77 -6.12
C GLY A 115 14.88 11.59 -5.26
N ILE A 116 16.15 11.21 -5.22
CA ILE A 116 17.17 12.06 -4.59
C ILE A 116 17.17 13.44 -5.30
N ASP A 117 17.03 14.50 -4.51
CA ASP A 117 16.91 15.89 -4.98
C ASP A 117 15.65 16.19 -5.84
N GLU A 118 14.64 15.28 -5.89
CA GLU A 118 13.37 15.51 -6.60
C GLU A 118 12.36 16.25 -5.71
N MET A 119 11.90 17.42 -6.15
CA MET A 119 10.98 18.30 -5.42
C MET A 119 9.63 18.51 -6.12
N LYS A 120 9.44 17.95 -7.32
CA LYS A 120 8.29 18.25 -8.18
C LYS A 120 7.13 17.23 -8.11
N GLN A 121 7.13 16.35 -7.13
CA GLN A 121 6.05 15.37 -6.95
C GLN A 121 4.68 16.02 -6.87
N VAL A 122 4.56 17.14 -6.13
CA VAL A 122 3.30 17.87 -5.98
C VAL A 122 2.80 18.42 -7.32
N GLU A 123 3.72 18.86 -8.19
CA GLU A 123 3.38 19.34 -9.54
C GLU A 123 2.77 18.20 -10.37
N GLN A 124 3.36 17.01 -10.31
CA GLN A 124 2.84 15.83 -11.01
C GLN A 124 1.46 15.41 -10.48
N TRP A 125 1.30 15.30 -9.16
CA TRP A 125 0.00 14.99 -8.55
C TRP A 125 -1.06 16.04 -8.96
N LEU A 126 -0.71 17.32 -8.93
CA LEU A 126 -1.62 18.38 -9.35
C LEU A 126 -1.98 18.30 -10.84
N ALA A 127 -1.03 17.95 -11.70
CA ALA A 127 -1.28 17.72 -13.12
C ALA A 127 -2.23 16.54 -13.35
N MET A 128 -2.04 15.41 -12.65
CA MET A 128 -2.93 14.26 -12.68
C MET A 128 -4.35 14.63 -12.19
N ASN A 129 -4.46 15.37 -11.09
CA ASN A 129 -5.74 15.82 -10.54
C ASN A 129 -6.48 16.79 -11.49
N LYS A 130 -5.76 17.52 -12.34
CA LYS A 130 -6.30 18.51 -13.28
C LYS A 130 -6.57 17.96 -14.68
N ALA A 131 -6.13 16.75 -14.98
CA ALA A 131 -6.34 16.14 -16.28
C ALA A 131 -7.82 16.05 -16.62
N LYS A 132 -8.16 16.24 -17.91
CA LYS A 132 -9.53 16.21 -18.41
C LYS A 132 -9.85 14.97 -19.22
N ASN A 133 -8.82 14.24 -19.60
CA ASN A 133 -8.92 13.04 -20.42
C ASN A 133 -7.71 12.15 -20.18
N PHE A 134 -7.73 10.97 -20.78
CA PHE A 134 -6.68 9.97 -20.63
C PHE A 134 -5.30 10.47 -21.12
N GLU A 135 -5.24 11.20 -22.24
CA GLU A 135 -3.98 11.69 -22.78
C GLU A 135 -3.32 12.73 -21.87
N GLU A 136 -4.11 13.67 -21.31
CA GLU A 136 -3.59 14.63 -20.33
C GLU A 136 -3.12 13.94 -19.05
N TRP A 137 -3.85 12.90 -18.59
CA TRP A 137 -3.46 12.14 -17.42
C TRP A 137 -2.16 11.34 -17.67
N ARG A 138 -2.04 10.67 -18.81
CA ARG A 138 -0.78 10.00 -19.22
C ARG A 138 0.39 10.97 -19.33
N ALA A 139 0.16 12.14 -19.90
CA ALA A 139 1.19 13.18 -19.99
C ALA A 139 1.63 13.64 -18.59
N ALA A 140 0.71 13.75 -17.63
CA ALA A 140 1.03 14.05 -16.25
C ALA A 140 1.86 12.93 -15.57
N VAL A 141 1.53 11.67 -15.80
CA VAL A 141 2.32 10.53 -15.32
C VAL A 141 3.72 10.54 -15.95
N ALA A 142 3.83 10.89 -17.23
CA ALA A 142 5.10 10.94 -17.95
C ALA A 142 6.07 12.04 -17.46
N LEU A 143 5.66 12.98 -16.61
CA LEU A 143 6.56 13.90 -15.92
C LEU A 143 7.57 13.15 -15.03
N ASN A 144 7.22 11.96 -14.57
CA ASN A 144 8.09 11.04 -13.84
C ASN A 144 8.76 11.64 -12.59
N HIS A 145 8.04 12.47 -11.85
CA HIS A 145 8.50 13.07 -10.59
C HIS A 145 8.10 12.25 -9.35
N ILE A 146 7.15 11.31 -9.50
CA ILE A 146 6.72 10.38 -8.45
C ILE A 146 7.60 9.14 -8.53
N GLN A 147 8.31 8.82 -7.44
CA GLN A 147 9.35 7.79 -7.42
C GLN A 147 8.81 6.40 -7.75
N SER A 148 7.72 5.99 -7.11
CA SER A 148 7.15 4.66 -7.30
C SER A 148 5.72 4.58 -6.81
N PHE A 149 4.82 4.11 -7.68
CA PHE A 149 3.45 3.65 -7.38
C PHE A 149 2.94 2.84 -8.56
N ASN A 150 2.16 1.80 -8.30
CA ASN A 150 1.24 1.32 -9.31
C ASN A 150 0.10 2.33 -9.44
N PHE A 151 -0.26 2.72 -10.64
CA PHE A 151 -1.47 3.47 -10.90
C PHE A 151 -2.46 2.63 -11.69
N VAL A 152 -3.72 2.66 -11.26
CA VAL A 152 -4.88 2.21 -12.04
C VAL A 152 -5.71 3.43 -12.40
N TYR A 153 -6.28 3.45 -13.59
CA TYR A 153 -7.06 4.56 -14.14
C TYR A 153 -8.28 4.03 -14.87
N ALA A 154 -9.37 4.74 -14.75
CA ALA A 154 -10.56 4.55 -15.59
C ALA A 154 -11.22 5.89 -15.86
N ASN A 155 -11.92 6.03 -16.99
CA ASN A 155 -12.66 7.23 -17.34
C ASN A 155 -14.05 6.96 -17.90
N ARG A 156 -14.83 8.01 -18.04
CA ARG A 156 -16.21 7.96 -18.57
C ARG A 156 -16.30 7.55 -20.05
N HIS A 157 -15.18 7.55 -20.78
CA HIS A 157 -15.12 7.19 -22.20
C HIS A 157 -14.76 5.72 -22.43
N GLY A 158 -14.55 4.95 -21.33
CA GLY A 158 -14.24 3.54 -21.38
C GLY A 158 -12.74 3.21 -21.40
N ASP A 159 -11.85 4.21 -21.33
CA ASP A 159 -10.43 3.93 -21.20
C ASP A 159 -10.12 3.41 -19.78
N ILE A 160 -9.38 2.30 -19.74
CA ILE A 160 -8.79 1.74 -18.53
C ILE A 160 -7.27 1.57 -18.71
N HIS A 161 -6.51 1.80 -17.66
CA HIS A 161 -5.06 1.74 -17.75
C HIS A 161 -4.44 1.31 -16.43
N PHE A 162 -3.34 0.55 -16.54
CA PHE A 162 -2.43 0.24 -15.45
C PHE A 162 -1.01 0.62 -15.85
N ILE A 163 -0.25 1.19 -14.91
CA ILE A 163 1.19 1.39 -15.04
C ILE A 163 1.90 1.12 -13.71
N HIS A 164 2.94 0.31 -13.75
CA HIS A 164 3.92 0.15 -12.67
C HIS A 164 4.91 1.31 -12.73
N ASN A 165 4.47 2.50 -12.30
CA ASN A 165 5.27 3.71 -12.39
C ASN A 165 6.49 3.66 -11.48
N ALA A 166 7.64 4.04 -12.02
CA ALA A 166 8.90 4.12 -11.30
C ALA A 166 9.85 5.15 -11.91
N GLN A 167 10.58 5.88 -11.08
CA GLN A 167 11.80 6.56 -11.50
C GLN A 167 12.93 5.53 -11.64
N LEU A 168 12.79 4.60 -12.60
CA LEU A 168 13.73 3.50 -12.80
C LEU A 168 15.06 4.04 -13.30
N PRO A 169 16.19 3.83 -12.58
CA PRO A 169 17.51 4.30 -13.00
C PRO A 169 17.96 3.68 -14.31
N VAL A 170 18.61 4.47 -15.17
CA VAL A 170 19.37 3.96 -16.33
C VAL A 170 20.75 3.58 -15.81
N ARG A 171 20.96 2.31 -15.59
CA ARG A 171 22.16 1.74 -14.99
C ARG A 171 23.18 1.32 -16.06
N ALA A 172 24.46 1.32 -15.69
CA ALA A 172 25.52 0.80 -16.57
C ALA A 172 25.33 -0.73 -16.77
N PRO A 173 25.54 -1.25 -17.99
CA PRO A 173 25.44 -2.68 -18.27
C PRO A 173 26.54 -3.48 -17.56
N ASP A 174 26.37 -4.80 -17.53
CA ASP A 174 27.35 -5.78 -17.06
C ASP A 174 27.70 -5.71 -15.55
N TRP A 175 26.86 -5.06 -14.76
CA TRP A 175 26.96 -5.02 -13.32
C TRP A 175 25.76 -5.70 -12.63
N ASN A 176 26.03 -6.37 -11.50
CA ASN A 176 24.96 -6.86 -10.64
C ASN A 176 24.51 -5.77 -9.65
N TRP A 177 23.48 -5.04 -10.01
CA TRP A 177 22.95 -3.91 -9.24
C TRP A 177 22.25 -4.31 -7.92
N GLN A 178 22.03 -5.60 -7.69
CA GLN A 178 21.55 -6.13 -6.42
C GLN A 178 22.66 -6.37 -5.38
N GLN A 179 23.92 -6.08 -5.74
CA GLN A 179 25.08 -6.19 -4.88
C GLN A 179 25.62 -4.81 -4.51
N TYR A 180 26.53 -4.77 -3.51
CA TYR A 180 27.30 -3.57 -3.25
C TYR A 180 28.22 -3.25 -4.44
N LEU A 181 28.23 -1.99 -4.81
CA LEU A 181 29.01 -1.48 -5.96
C LEU A 181 30.30 -0.81 -5.51
N PRO A 182 31.37 -0.82 -6.33
CA PRO A 182 32.57 -0.05 -6.02
C PRO A 182 32.27 1.45 -6.08
N GLY A 183 32.67 2.16 -5.03
CA GLY A 183 32.45 3.61 -4.92
C GLY A 183 33.58 4.46 -5.47
N ASP A 184 34.56 3.86 -6.16
CA ASP A 184 35.71 4.53 -6.75
C ASP A 184 35.51 4.85 -8.25
N ARG A 185 34.30 4.62 -8.78
CA ARG A 185 33.96 4.75 -10.20
C ARG A 185 32.76 5.67 -10.42
N SER A 186 32.95 6.75 -11.16
CA SER A 186 31.89 7.70 -11.48
C SER A 186 30.92 7.20 -12.56
N ASP A 187 31.36 6.28 -13.44
CA ASP A 187 30.51 5.69 -14.48
C ASP A 187 29.38 4.79 -13.95
N LEU A 188 29.46 4.38 -12.66
CA LEU A 188 28.39 3.67 -11.96
C LEU A 188 27.39 4.62 -11.29
N ILE A 189 27.61 5.91 -11.29
CA ILE A 189 26.69 6.88 -10.71
C ILE A 189 25.65 7.25 -11.76
N TRP A 190 24.51 6.55 -11.78
CA TRP A 190 23.44 6.85 -12.71
C TRP A 190 22.85 8.24 -12.46
N GLN A 191 22.45 8.92 -13.56
CA GLN A 191 22.00 10.31 -13.54
C GLN A 191 20.66 10.53 -14.25
N ARG A 192 20.09 9.49 -14.83
CA ARG A 192 18.86 9.55 -15.60
C ARG A 192 17.95 8.41 -15.22
N TYR A 193 16.67 8.62 -15.47
CA TYR A 193 15.64 7.60 -15.35
C TYR A 193 15.16 7.15 -16.73
N HIS A 194 14.70 5.92 -16.81
CA HIS A 194 13.97 5.45 -17.98
C HIS A 194 12.67 6.25 -18.13
N PRO A 195 12.22 6.51 -19.39
CA PRO A 195 10.91 7.11 -19.63
C PRO A 195 9.81 6.13 -19.19
N THR A 196 8.68 6.65 -18.75
CA THR A 196 7.54 5.82 -18.30
C THR A 196 6.99 4.90 -19.38
N SER A 197 7.25 5.21 -20.67
CA SER A 197 6.79 4.41 -21.82
C SER A 197 7.40 3.01 -21.90
N VAL A 198 8.55 2.75 -21.22
CA VAL A 198 9.19 1.42 -21.20
C VAL A 198 8.90 0.63 -19.94
N LEU A 199 8.12 1.20 -18.99
CA LEU A 199 7.73 0.53 -17.76
C LEU A 199 6.57 -0.44 -18.01
N PRO A 200 6.40 -1.48 -17.16
CA PRO A 200 5.27 -2.38 -17.28
C PRO A 200 3.95 -1.62 -17.23
N GLN A 201 3.14 -1.70 -18.28
CA GLN A 201 1.86 -1.01 -18.40
C GLN A 201 0.95 -1.70 -19.40
N VAL A 202 -0.35 -1.50 -19.25
CA VAL A 202 -1.37 -1.96 -20.18
C VAL A 202 -2.47 -0.92 -20.29
N THR A 203 -2.99 -0.73 -21.51
CA THR A 203 -4.10 0.18 -21.82
C THR A 203 -5.16 -0.58 -22.56
N ASN A 204 -6.40 -0.48 -22.12
CA ASN A 204 -7.56 -1.07 -22.75
C ASN A 204 -7.37 -2.55 -23.13
N PRO A 205 -7.01 -3.44 -22.14
CA PRO A 205 -6.85 -4.87 -22.41
C PRO A 205 -8.15 -5.46 -22.96
N GLY A 206 -8.02 -6.49 -23.80
CA GLY A 206 -9.16 -7.19 -24.36
C GLY A 206 -10.08 -7.85 -23.33
N SER A 207 -9.53 -8.19 -22.17
CA SER A 207 -10.23 -8.69 -20.98
C SER A 207 -11.16 -7.67 -20.32
N GLY A 208 -11.01 -6.36 -20.59
CA GLY A 208 -11.89 -5.31 -20.08
C GLY A 208 -11.64 -4.89 -18.62
N PHE A 209 -10.61 -5.39 -17.96
CA PHE A 209 -10.26 -4.98 -16.59
C PHE A 209 -8.77 -4.84 -16.34
N VAL A 210 -8.42 -4.09 -15.31
CA VAL A 210 -7.08 -4.04 -14.70
C VAL A 210 -7.23 -4.10 -13.20
N HIS A 211 -6.32 -4.83 -12.53
CA HIS A 211 -6.37 -5.08 -11.09
C HIS A 211 -5.00 -4.83 -10.44
N SER A 212 -4.99 -4.14 -9.31
CA SER A 212 -3.76 -3.90 -8.54
C SER A 212 -3.98 -4.08 -7.05
N ALA A 213 -3.40 -5.15 -6.53
CA ALA A 213 -3.35 -5.48 -5.11
C ALA A 213 -1.89 -5.68 -4.62
N ASN A 214 -0.96 -4.85 -5.12
CA ASN A 214 0.47 -4.88 -4.83
C ASN A 214 1.20 -6.15 -5.34
N GLN A 215 0.65 -6.83 -6.35
CA GLN A 215 1.25 -8.00 -6.98
C GLN A 215 2.27 -7.62 -8.05
N THR A 216 2.85 -8.64 -8.66
CA THR A 216 3.69 -8.50 -9.85
C THR A 216 2.98 -7.71 -10.95
N PRO A 217 3.67 -6.79 -11.67
CA PRO A 217 3.06 -6.06 -12.78
C PRO A 217 2.78 -6.93 -14.02
N PHE A 218 3.20 -8.19 -14.00
CA PHE A 218 3.03 -9.15 -15.09
C PHE A 218 1.81 -10.07 -14.91
N ASN A 219 0.96 -9.77 -13.92
CA ASN A 219 -0.26 -10.52 -13.66
C ASN A 219 -1.34 -9.60 -13.05
N ILE A 220 -1.81 -8.64 -13.86
CA ILE A 220 -2.75 -7.58 -13.45
C ILE A 220 -4.06 -7.62 -14.23
N THR A 221 -4.16 -8.51 -15.18
CA THR A 221 -5.32 -8.77 -16.04
C THR A 221 -5.24 -10.21 -16.56
N GLU A 222 -5.99 -10.58 -17.59
CA GLU A 222 -5.90 -11.88 -18.22
C GLU A 222 -4.50 -12.15 -18.83
N PRO A 223 -4.02 -13.41 -18.85
CA PRO A 223 -2.64 -13.75 -19.23
C PRO A 223 -2.20 -13.19 -20.58
N GLN A 224 -3.08 -13.16 -21.58
CA GLN A 224 -2.76 -12.67 -22.94
C GLN A 224 -2.56 -11.16 -23.03
N ASP A 225 -3.11 -10.41 -22.08
CA ASP A 225 -3.10 -8.96 -22.07
C ASP A 225 -2.04 -8.37 -21.10
N ASN A 226 -1.42 -9.22 -20.29
CA ASN A 226 -0.44 -8.78 -19.31
C ASN A 226 0.83 -8.19 -19.96
N PRO A 227 1.45 -7.18 -19.34
CA PRO A 227 2.79 -6.75 -19.72
C PRO A 227 3.77 -7.93 -19.74
N GLN A 228 4.68 -7.93 -20.72
CA GLN A 228 5.63 -9.05 -20.88
C GLN A 228 6.98 -8.72 -20.24
N PRO A 229 7.57 -9.63 -19.43
CA PRO A 229 8.84 -9.39 -18.74
C PRO A 229 10.02 -9.07 -19.67
N ASN A 230 10.01 -9.61 -20.90
CA ASN A 230 11.04 -9.36 -21.91
C ASN A 230 10.87 -8.04 -22.68
N ALA A 231 9.78 -7.32 -22.47
CA ALA A 231 9.51 -6.03 -23.10
C ALA A 231 9.87 -4.83 -22.22
N VAL A 232 10.38 -5.07 -21.01
CA VAL A 232 10.73 -4.02 -20.03
C VAL A 232 12.22 -4.12 -19.65
N PRO A 233 12.83 -3.05 -19.07
CA PRO A 233 14.22 -3.10 -18.63
C PRO A 233 14.50 -4.27 -17.68
N ALA A 234 15.55 -5.05 -17.94
CA ALA A 234 15.84 -6.27 -17.17
C ALA A 234 16.32 -5.98 -15.74
N ASP A 235 16.88 -4.79 -15.50
CA ASP A 235 17.43 -4.34 -14.22
C ASP A 235 16.40 -3.61 -13.32
N GLY A 236 15.13 -3.69 -13.68
CA GLY A 236 14.04 -3.05 -12.94
C GLY A 236 13.73 -3.65 -11.56
N GLY A 237 14.28 -4.82 -11.25
CA GLY A 237 13.99 -5.52 -9.99
C GLY A 237 12.51 -5.84 -9.81
N TRP A 238 11.85 -6.19 -10.94
CA TRP A 238 10.42 -6.42 -10.95
C TRP A 238 10.00 -7.51 -9.97
N GLN A 239 9.07 -7.17 -9.09
CA GLN A 239 8.54 -8.13 -8.15
C GLN A 239 7.77 -9.24 -8.88
N THR A 240 7.94 -10.47 -8.40
CA THR A 240 7.26 -11.67 -8.92
C THR A 240 6.14 -12.17 -7.99
N ARG A 241 6.00 -11.52 -6.85
CA ARG A 241 5.06 -11.90 -5.81
C ARG A 241 3.61 -11.77 -6.26
N MET A 242 2.81 -12.80 -5.92
CA MET A 242 1.34 -12.76 -5.92
C MET A 242 0.84 -12.67 -4.47
N THR A 243 -0.01 -11.70 -4.18
CA THR A 243 -0.74 -11.61 -2.91
C THR A 243 -1.99 -12.47 -2.95
N ASN A 244 -2.56 -12.82 -1.79
CA ASN A 244 -3.86 -13.49 -1.77
C ASN A 244 -4.93 -12.62 -2.47
N ARG A 245 -4.95 -11.31 -2.18
CA ARG A 245 -5.88 -10.37 -2.81
C ARG A 245 -5.79 -10.38 -4.33
N ALA A 246 -4.57 -10.50 -4.87
CA ALA A 246 -4.37 -10.55 -6.31
C ALA A 246 -4.85 -11.88 -6.91
N THR A 247 -4.49 -13.00 -6.28
CA THR A 247 -4.94 -14.33 -6.71
C THR A 247 -6.47 -14.42 -6.67
N ARG A 248 -7.05 -14.07 -5.53
CA ARG A 248 -8.51 -14.12 -5.33
C ARG A 248 -9.25 -13.16 -6.25
N GLY A 249 -8.74 -11.93 -6.45
CA GLY A 249 -9.33 -10.96 -7.36
C GLY A 249 -9.36 -11.45 -8.81
N LEU A 250 -8.28 -12.04 -9.30
CA LEU A 250 -8.22 -12.61 -10.65
C LEU A 250 -9.15 -13.82 -10.81
N GLU A 251 -9.26 -14.68 -9.78
CA GLU A 251 -10.23 -15.79 -9.78
C GLU A 251 -11.66 -15.26 -9.90
N LEU A 252 -12.03 -14.24 -9.14
CA LEU A 252 -13.36 -13.65 -9.17
C LEU A 252 -13.64 -12.94 -10.51
N PHE A 253 -12.66 -12.21 -11.07
CA PHE A 253 -12.83 -11.58 -12.37
C PHE A 253 -13.04 -12.59 -13.51
N ALA A 254 -12.44 -13.77 -13.41
CA ALA A 254 -12.59 -14.83 -14.43
C ALA A 254 -14.03 -15.39 -14.52
N ASP A 255 -14.86 -15.19 -13.50
CA ASP A 255 -16.24 -15.63 -13.45
C ASP A 255 -17.22 -14.66 -14.15
N PHE A 256 -16.75 -13.46 -14.56
CA PHE A 256 -17.60 -12.43 -15.12
C PHE A 256 -17.29 -12.13 -16.60
N GLU A 257 -18.29 -12.18 -17.48
CA GLU A 257 -18.22 -11.58 -18.81
C GLU A 257 -18.44 -10.05 -18.75
N GLN A 258 -19.31 -9.62 -17.88
CA GLN A 258 -19.59 -8.22 -17.54
C GLN A 258 -19.87 -8.15 -16.04
N ILE A 259 -19.30 -7.18 -15.37
CA ILE A 259 -19.49 -6.99 -13.94
C ILE A 259 -20.59 -5.94 -13.68
N SER A 260 -21.63 -6.32 -12.96
CA SER A 260 -22.62 -5.40 -12.41
C SER A 260 -22.06 -4.63 -11.20
N PHE A 261 -22.79 -3.63 -10.74
CA PHE A 261 -22.43 -2.92 -9.52
C PHE A 261 -22.44 -3.84 -8.29
N ASP A 262 -23.45 -4.69 -8.17
CA ASP A 262 -23.62 -5.59 -7.03
C ASP A 262 -22.48 -6.63 -6.99
N GLU A 263 -22.10 -7.19 -8.12
CA GLU A 263 -20.96 -8.09 -8.24
C GLU A 263 -19.62 -7.38 -7.93
N ALA A 264 -19.44 -6.14 -8.37
CA ALA A 264 -18.26 -5.35 -8.01
C ALA A 264 -18.21 -5.04 -6.50
N TRP A 265 -19.37 -4.82 -5.88
CA TRP A 265 -19.49 -4.64 -4.44
C TRP A 265 -19.15 -5.94 -3.71
N GLU A 266 -19.66 -7.09 -4.12
CA GLU A 266 -19.35 -8.41 -3.58
C GLU A 266 -17.84 -8.72 -3.72
N LEU A 267 -17.26 -8.45 -4.90
CA LEU A 267 -15.82 -8.64 -5.15
C LEU A 267 -14.99 -7.80 -4.18
N LYS A 268 -15.32 -6.51 -4.00
CA LYS A 268 -14.58 -5.64 -3.08
C LYS A 268 -14.65 -6.11 -1.63
N HIS A 269 -15.76 -6.69 -1.23
CA HIS A 269 -16.00 -7.15 0.13
C HIS A 269 -15.73 -8.64 0.34
N ASP A 270 -15.19 -9.33 -0.68
CA ASP A 270 -14.74 -10.72 -0.50
C ASP A 270 -13.67 -10.78 0.59
N ASN A 271 -13.93 -11.62 1.57
CA ASN A 271 -13.13 -11.77 2.76
C ASN A 271 -12.49 -13.16 2.88
N ASN A 272 -12.31 -13.85 1.75
CA ASN A 272 -11.77 -15.20 1.70
C ASN A 272 -10.30 -15.23 1.28
N TYR A 273 -9.60 -16.23 1.76
CA TYR A 273 -8.34 -16.66 1.16
C TYR A 273 -8.63 -17.61 0.00
N SER A 274 -7.86 -17.47 -1.09
CA SER A 274 -7.89 -18.42 -2.20
C SER A 274 -7.25 -19.74 -1.80
N ALA A 275 -7.82 -20.84 -2.24
CA ALA A 275 -7.20 -22.17 -2.11
C ALA A 275 -5.87 -22.28 -2.91
N ASN A 276 -5.65 -21.40 -3.89
CA ASN A 276 -4.42 -21.30 -4.66
C ASN A 276 -3.41 -20.30 -4.07
N TYR A 277 -3.72 -19.69 -2.93
CA TYR A 277 -2.78 -18.81 -2.25
C TYR A 277 -1.58 -19.60 -1.71
N ARG A 278 -0.37 -19.11 -1.92
CA ARG A 278 0.88 -19.79 -1.51
C ARG A 278 0.93 -20.15 -0.01
N GLY A 279 0.31 -19.35 0.86
CA GLY A 279 0.24 -19.62 2.29
C GLY A 279 -0.52 -20.90 2.66
N ILE A 280 -1.33 -21.44 1.74
CA ILE A 280 -2.05 -22.71 1.95
C ILE A 280 -1.07 -23.91 2.10
N ALA A 281 0.10 -23.83 1.50
CA ALA A 281 1.13 -24.85 1.70
C ALA A 281 1.59 -24.90 3.17
N PHE A 282 1.82 -23.75 3.78
CA PHE A 282 2.19 -23.63 5.19
C PHE A 282 1.04 -24.05 6.13
N LEU A 283 -0.19 -23.65 5.83
CA LEU A 283 -1.37 -24.10 6.57
C LEU A 283 -1.49 -25.64 6.52
N SER A 284 -1.23 -26.26 5.36
CA SER A 284 -1.25 -27.72 5.21
C SER A 284 -0.14 -28.40 6.03
N GLU A 285 1.03 -27.77 6.14
CA GLU A 285 2.12 -28.24 7.01
C GLU A 285 1.69 -28.23 8.49
N VAL A 286 1.06 -27.15 8.94
CA VAL A 286 0.53 -27.05 10.31
C VAL A 286 -0.56 -28.09 10.58
N ILE A 287 -1.47 -28.32 9.64
CA ILE A 287 -2.52 -29.33 9.75
C ILE A 287 -1.95 -30.76 9.84
N ALA A 288 -0.82 -31.02 9.19
CA ALA A 288 -0.17 -32.35 9.20
C ALA A 288 0.65 -32.63 10.46
N LEU A 289 0.74 -31.71 11.41
CA LEU A 289 1.49 -31.91 12.66
C LEU A 289 0.91 -33.02 13.54
N PRO A 290 1.75 -33.68 14.37
CA PRO A 290 1.29 -34.64 15.33
C PRO A 290 0.28 -34.08 16.33
N ARG A 291 -0.77 -34.85 16.63
CA ARG A 291 -1.83 -34.48 17.56
C ARG A 291 -1.45 -34.88 19.00
N GLU A 292 -0.48 -34.15 19.57
CA GLU A 292 0.17 -34.53 20.85
C GLU A 292 -0.69 -34.30 22.11
N SER A 293 -1.74 -33.48 21.99
CA SER A 293 -2.67 -33.18 23.08
C SER A 293 -4.09 -32.96 22.55
N ASP A 294 -5.08 -33.03 23.46
CA ASP A 294 -6.48 -32.72 23.11
C ASP A 294 -6.65 -31.30 22.58
N THR A 295 -5.88 -30.34 23.08
CA THR A 295 -5.93 -28.94 22.65
C THR A 295 -5.38 -28.81 21.22
N VAL A 296 -4.21 -29.39 20.95
CA VAL A 296 -3.58 -29.40 19.60
C VAL A 296 -4.49 -30.15 18.63
N SER A 297 -5.04 -31.29 19.03
CA SER A 297 -5.96 -32.07 18.20
C SER A 297 -7.19 -31.24 17.78
N ARG A 298 -7.80 -30.53 18.73
CA ARG A 298 -8.95 -29.65 18.46
C ARG A 298 -8.59 -28.46 17.61
N ALA A 299 -7.42 -27.85 17.80
CA ALA A 299 -6.95 -26.74 16.97
C ALA A 299 -6.76 -27.16 15.52
N ILE A 300 -6.12 -28.31 15.29
CA ILE A 300 -5.97 -28.91 13.95
C ILE A 300 -7.34 -29.22 13.34
N ASP A 301 -8.27 -29.82 14.08
CA ASP A 301 -9.64 -30.09 13.60
C ASP A 301 -10.40 -28.81 13.18
N ILE A 302 -10.14 -27.68 13.83
CA ILE A 302 -10.72 -26.38 13.46
C ILE A 302 -10.09 -25.89 12.14
N LEU A 303 -8.76 -25.97 12.02
CA LEU A 303 -8.04 -25.56 10.81
C LEU A 303 -8.41 -26.42 9.58
N GLU A 304 -8.57 -27.75 9.75
CA GLU A 304 -9.03 -28.65 8.68
C GLU A 304 -10.43 -28.31 8.16
N ARG A 305 -11.30 -27.83 9.04
CA ARG A 305 -12.70 -27.48 8.68
C ARG A 305 -12.89 -26.02 8.32
N TRP A 306 -11.83 -25.20 8.45
CA TRP A 306 -11.92 -23.79 8.10
C TRP A 306 -12.10 -23.61 6.61
N ASN A 307 -13.14 -22.87 6.23
CA ASN A 307 -13.49 -22.56 4.84
C ASN A 307 -12.66 -21.41 4.23
N LEU A 308 -11.55 -21.04 4.84
CA LEU A 308 -10.67 -19.94 4.46
C LEU A 308 -11.33 -18.53 4.52
N GLY A 309 -12.52 -18.43 5.07
CA GLY A 309 -13.27 -17.18 5.22
C GLY A 309 -12.93 -16.44 6.51
N THR A 310 -13.14 -15.12 6.47
CA THR A 310 -12.94 -14.21 7.60
C THR A 310 -14.18 -13.32 7.83
N ASP A 311 -15.38 -13.86 7.54
CA ASP A 311 -16.63 -13.21 7.93
C ASP A 311 -16.79 -13.16 9.46
N LYS A 312 -17.63 -12.26 9.95
CA LYS A 312 -17.80 -12.00 11.40
C LYS A 312 -18.21 -13.23 12.21
N GLU A 313 -18.94 -14.16 11.59
CA GLU A 313 -19.46 -15.38 12.25
C GLU A 313 -18.50 -16.58 12.14
N ASN A 314 -17.42 -16.46 11.37
CA ASN A 314 -16.46 -17.53 11.11
C ASN A 314 -15.75 -17.96 12.39
N ARG A 315 -15.72 -19.29 12.64
CA ARG A 315 -15.15 -19.85 13.88
C ARG A 315 -13.75 -20.47 13.69
N GLY A 316 -13.33 -20.63 12.45
CA GLY A 316 -11.96 -21.08 12.12
C GLY A 316 -10.98 -19.92 11.93
N ALA A 317 -11.50 -18.70 11.68
CA ALA A 317 -10.71 -17.56 11.25
C ALA A 317 -9.66 -17.11 12.28
N ALA A 318 -9.93 -17.18 13.58
CA ALA A 318 -8.97 -16.74 14.59
C ALA A 318 -7.66 -17.53 14.54
N LEU A 319 -7.74 -18.86 14.49
CA LEU A 319 -6.57 -19.72 14.31
C LEU A 319 -6.01 -19.63 12.89
N GLY A 320 -6.86 -19.70 11.87
CA GLY A 320 -6.42 -19.73 10.46
C GLY A 320 -5.69 -18.44 10.05
N VAL A 321 -6.21 -17.28 10.43
CA VAL A 321 -5.59 -15.98 10.17
C VAL A 321 -4.25 -15.86 10.91
N CYS A 322 -4.17 -16.32 12.16
CA CYS A 322 -2.92 -16.32 12.93
C CYS A 322 -1.83 -17.13 12.20
N VAL A 323 -2.15 -18.36 11.76
CA VAL A 323 -1.22 -19.22 11.02
C VAL A 323 -0.78 -18.59 9.70
N LEU A 324 -1.73 -18.09 8.89
CA LEU A 324 -1.39 -17.47 7.59
C LEU A 324 -0.65 -16.14 7.75
N ALA A 325 -0.91 -15.37 8.83
CA ALA A 325 -0.21 -14.13 9.10
C ALA A 325 1.28 -14.35 9.39
N ALA A 326 1.65 -15.43 10.05
CA ALA A 326 3.04 -15.79 10.33
C ALA A 326 3.83 -16.06 9.03
N GLU A 327 3.27 -16.82 8.08
CA GLU A 327 3.86 -17.05 6.76
C GLU A 327 3.93 -15.75 5.95
N TRP A 328 2.87 -14.95 5.94
CA TRP A 328 2.85 -13.67 5.25
C TRP A 328 3.91 -12.70 5.77
N GLN A 329 4.14 -12.65 7.08
CA GLN A 329 5.19 -11.83 7.70
C GLN A 329 6.59 -12.33 7.30
N ALA A 330 6.83 -13.64 7.33
CA ALA A 330 8.11 -14.23 6.94
C ALA A 330 8.44 -13.90 5.49
N GLU A 331 7.49 -14.05 4.57
CA GLU A 331 7.67 -13.73 3.15
C GLU A 331 7.89 -12.21 2.95
N SER A 332 7.11 -11.36 3.60
CA SER A 332 7.24 -9.90 3.45
C SER A 332 8.58 -9.37 3.97
N SER A 333 9.18 -10.08 4.93
CA SER A 333 10.49 -9.78 5.51
C SER A 333 11.65 -10.51 4.83
N SER A 334 11.36 -11.31 3.79
CA SER A 334 12.35 -12.16 3.08
C SER A 334 13.11 -13.08 4.03
N THR A 335 12.43 -13.61 5.04
CA THR A 335 12.94 -14.59 5.98
C THR A 335 12.46 -15.99 5.62
N SER A 336 13.09 -17.04 6.17
CA SER A 336 12.61 -18.43 6.04
C SER A 336 11.21 -18.58 6.66
N ASN A 337 10.47 -19.59 6.18
CA ASN A 337 9.20 -19.96 6.81
C ASN A 337 9.42 -20.24 8.31
N PRO A 338 8.50 -19.81 9.17
CA PRO A 338 8.55 -20.08 10.58
C PRO A 338 8.39 -21.60 10.87
N ASP A 339 8.77 -22.02 12.06
CA ASP A 339 8.54 -23.39 12.54
C ASP A 339 7.03 -23.62 12.74
N ALA A 340 6.48 -24.64 12.07
CA ALA A 340 5.04 -24.89 12.04
C ALA A 340 4.47 -25.24 13.43
N GLN A 341 5.24 -26.02 14.25
CA GLN A 341 4.81 -26.37 15.60
C GLN A 341 4.79 -25.15 16.52
N ALA A 342 5.87 -24.35 16.48
CA ALA A 342 5.95 -23.12 17.28
C ALA A 342 4.83 -22.14 16.93
N ILE A 343 4.49 -22.01 15.65
CA ILE A 343 3.38 -21.14 15.20
C ILE A 343 2.02 -21.69 15.66
N LEU A 344 1.80 -23.00 15.58
CA LEU A 344 0.53 -23.59 16.06
C LEU A 344 0.35 -23.34 17.56
N ASP A 345 1.40 -23.57 18.36
CA ASP A 345 1.36 -23.38 19.81
C ASP A 345 1.08 -21.89 20.14
N ASP A 346 1.77 -20.97 19.51
CA ASP A 346 1.58 -19.51 19.69
C ASP A 346 0.17 -19.08 19.28
N CYS A 347 -0.36 -19.58 18.16
CA CYS A 347 -1.71 -19.26 17.71
C CYS A 347 -2.79 -19.85 18.61
N ILE A 348 -2.59 -21.03 19.21
CA ILE A 348 -3.47 -21.60 20.22
C ILE A 348 -3.52 -20.68 21.44
N ASP A 349 -2.36 -20.31 21.97
CA ASP A 349 -2.25 -19.44 23.15
C ASP A 349 -2.90 -18.07 22.91
N GLN A 350 -2.58 -17.41 21.80
CA GLN A 350 -3.18 -16.13 21.43
C GLN A 350 -4.70 -16.23 21.29
N THR A 351 -5.19 -17.28 20.62
CA THR A 351 -6.63 -17.46 20.40
C THR A 351 -7.40 -17.69 21.71
N LEU A 352 -6.81 -18.50 22.61
CA LEU A 352 -7.39 -18.72 23.96
C LEU A 352 -7.35 -17.45 24.82
N GLU A 353 -6.28 -16.66 24.72
CA GLU A 353 -6.15 -15.43 25.50
C GLU A 353 -7.19 -14.37 25.12
N ILE A 354 -7.43 -14.18 23.80
CA ILE A 354 -8.36 -13.15 23.32
C ILE A 354 -9.81 -13.62 23.21
N GLY A 355 -10.04 -14.91 22.93
CA GLY A 355 -11.37 -15.47 22.66
C GLY A 355 -11.91 -16.37 23.75
N GLY A 356 -11.09 -16.75 24.74
CA GLY A 356 -11.46 -17.68 25.82
C GLY A 356 -11.74 -19.12 25.33
N ARG A 357 -11.60 -19.40 24.04
CA ARG A 357 -11.87 -20.66 23.36
C ARG A 357 -11.10 -20.73 22.04
N LEU A 358 -10.89 -21.94 21.48
CA LEU A 358 -10.17 -22.12 20.21
C LEU A 358 -10.97 -21.70 18.98
N ASP A 359 -12.28 -21.64 19.08
CA ASP A 359 -13.21 -21.34 17.98
C ASP A 359 -14.12 -20.13 18.29
N PRO A 360 -13.57 -18.96 18.70
CA PRO A 360 -14.39 -17.76 18.86
C PRO A 360 -14.93 -17.34 17.47
N ARG A 361 -16.05 -16.62 17.45
CA ARG A 361 -16.48 -15.94 16.22
C ARG A 361 -15.46 -14.87 15.88
N TRP A 362 -15.08 -14.75 14.61
CA TRP A 362 -14.08 -13.76 14.16
C TRP A 362 -14.44 -12.34 14.59
N GLY A 363 -15.70 -11.93 14.42
CA GLY A 363 -16.15 -10.62 14.83
C GLY A 363 -16.16 -10.38 16.35
N ASP A 364 -16.06 -11.42 17.19
CA ASP A 364 -15.91 -11.22 18.65
C ASP A 364 -14.47 -10.81 19.01
N VAL A 365 -13.48 -11.26 18.22
CA VAL A 365 -12.07 -11.02 18.47
C VAL A 365 -11.42 -10.01 17.53
N ASN A 366 -11.99 -9.76 16.36
CA ASN A 366 -11.50 -8.79 15.37
C ASN A 366 -12.41 -7.55 15.36
N ARG A 367 -11.87 -6.42 15.81
CA ARG A 367 -12.65 -5.22 16.07
C ARG A 367 -12.10 -4.01 15.32
N HIS A 368 -13.00 -3.17 14.86
CA HIS A 368 -12.67 -1.85 14.31
C HIS A 368 -13.23 -0.76 15.23
N GLY A 369 -12.42 0.24 15.53
CA GLY A 369 -12.84 1.35 16.39
C GLY A 369 -11.66 2.03 17.06
N ARG A 370 -11.96 2.90 18.02
CA ARG A 370 -10.99 3.61 18.87
C ARG A 370 -11.66 4.22 20.08
N ASP A 371 -10.86 4.63 21.04
CA ASP A 371 -11.28 5.34 22.26
C ASP A 371 -12.40 4.59 23.02
N GLY A 372 -12.29 3.26 23.06
CA GLY A 372 -13.22 2.40 23.78
C GLY A 372 -14.51 2.06 23.03
N THR A 373 -14.69 2.55 21.81
CA THR A 373 -15.85 2.22 20.97
C THR A 373 -15.42 1.34 19.81
N HIS A 374 -15.92 0.11 19.74
CA HIS A 374 -15.49 -0.89 18.77
C HIS A 374 -16.67 -1.69 18.21
N TRP A 375 -16.60 -2.02 16.92
CA TRP A 375 -17.56 -2.84 16.19
C TRP A 375 -16.89 -4.11 15.64
N PRO A 376 -17.61 -5.22 15.52
CA PRO A 376 -17.14 -6.39 14.80
C PRO A 376 -16.80 -6.05 13.37
N VAL A 377 -15.67 -6.52 12.86
CA VAL A 377 -15.27 -6.30 11.46
C VAL A 377 -14.88 -7.60 10.79
N ALA A 378 -15.40 -7.84 9.57
CA ALA A 378 -15.00 -8.92 8.68
C ALA A 378 -13.69 -8.56 7.95
N GLY A 379 -13.03 -9.56 7.37
CA GLY A 379 -11.79 -9.40 6.66
C GLY A 379 -10.57 -9.79 7.49
N GLY A 380 -9.44 -9.92 6.82
CA GLY A 380 -8.18 -10.31 7.43
C GLY A 380 -6.98 -9.77 6.66
N PRO A 381 -5.75 -10.06 7.12
CA PRO A 381 -4.55 -9.72 6.38
C PRO A 381 -4.58 -10.34 4.98
N ASP A 382 -4.33 -9.52 3.96
CA ASP A 382 -4.25 -9.94 2.56
C ASP A 382 -5.53 -10.56 1.94
N THR A 383 -6.72 -10.37 2.55
CA THR A 383 -8.01 -10.60 1.87
C THR A 383 -8.41 -9.36 1.06
N LEU A 384 -9.36 -9.45 0.11
CA LEU A 384 -9.85 -8.27 -0.65
C LEU A 384 -10.51 -7.26 0.28
N ARG A 385 -11.23 -7.73 1.29
CA ARG A 385 -11.60 -6.94 2.47
C ARG A 385 -10.41 -6.90 3.44
N ALA A 386 -9.36 -6.16 3.11
CA ALA A 386 -8.09 -6.18 3.84
C ALA A 386 -8.20 -5.49 5.21
N ILE A 387 -8.09 -6.26 6.28
CA ILE A 387 -8.10 -5.77 7.66
C ILE A 387 -6.88 -6.35 8.38
N TYR A 388 -5.95 -5.47 8.77
CA TYR A 388 -4.77 -5.85 9.54
C TYR A 388 -4.97 -5.42 10.98
N SER A 389 -5.11 -6.40 11.84
CA SER A 389 -5.39 -6.18 13.25
C SER A 389 -4.25 -6.67 14.13
N ARG A 390 -4.09 -6.05 15.27
CA ARG A 390 -3.17 -6.47 16.32
C ARG A 390 -3.77 -6.18 17.68
N ARG A 391 -3.33 -6.90 18.69
CA ARG A 391 -3.64 -6.56 20.08
C ARG A 391 -2.93 -5.27 20.48
N LEU A 392 -3.64 -4.31 21.01
CA LEU A 392 -3.08 -3.11 21.61
C LEU A 392 -2.99 -3.27 23.12
N ASP A 393 -2.14 -2.46 23.78
CA ASP A 393 -1.94 -2.53 25.23
C ASP A 393 -3.28 -2.25 25.94
N GLY A 394 -3.73 -3.23 26.72
CA GLY A 394 -4.99 -3.14 27.48
C GLY A 394 -6.22 -3.66 26.75
N ASP A 395 -6.13 -4.03 25.47
CA ASP A 395 -7.27 -4.60 24.74
C ASP A 395 -7.42 -6.11 25.06
N ASP A 396 -8.68 -6.55 25.10
CA ASP A 396 -9.06 -7.97 25.18
C ASP A 396 -9.40 -8.56 23.80
N HIS A 397 -9.10 -7.84 22.70
CA HIS A 397 -9.37 -8.18 21.32
C HIS A 397 -8.25 -7.70 20.39
N LEU A 398 -8.36 -8.06 19.12
CA LEU A 398 -7.53 -7.52 18.04
C LEU A 398 -8.17 -6.25 17.49
N THR A 399 -7.46 -5.14 17.52
CA THR A 399 -7.92 -3.86 16.96
C THR A 399 -7.36 -3.68 15.55
N ALA A 400 -8.24 -3.36 14.60
CA ALA A 400 -7.86 -3.02 13.22
C ALA A 400 -7.00 -1.75 13.21
N VAL A 401 -5.77 -1.85 12.70
CA VAL A 401 -4.79 -0.76 12.70
C VAL A 401 -4.37 -0.34 11.29
N ALA A 402 -4.63 -1.18 10.30
CA ALA A 402 -4.30 -0.92 8.90
C ALA A 402 -5.22 -1.73 7.96
N GLY A 403 -5.14 -1.46 6.68
CA GLY A 403 -5.90 -2.13 5.64
C GLY A 403 -6.84 -1.19 4.91
N ASP A 404 -8.05 -1.64 4.65
CA ASP A 404 -9.07 -0.82 4.01
C ASP A 404 -9.35 0.45 4.83
N GLY A 405 -9.45 1.55 4.11
CA GLY A 405 -9.81 2.85 4.69
C GLY A 405 -10.92 3.49 3.87
N LEU A 406 -10.66 4.69 3.36
CA LEU A 406 -11.55 5.32 2.39
C LEU A 406 -11.51 4.58 1.06
N TYR A 407 -12.67 4.23 0.53
CA TYR A 407 -12.78 3.73 -0.84
C TYR A 407 -14.09 4.18 -1.48
N TYR A 408 -14.09 4.21 -2.84
CA TYR A 408 -15.21 4.62 -3.66
C TYR A 408 -15.46 3.61 -4.77
N PHE A 409 -16.75 3.41 -5.09
CA PHE A 409 -17.23 2.86 -6.34
C PHE A 409 -17.64 4.02 -7.23
N ILE A 410 -17.02 4.14 -8.39
CA ILE A 410 -17.30 5.19 -9.37
C ILE A 410 -17.82 4.52 -10.63
N ARG A 411 -19.02 4.90 -11.06
CA ARG A 411 -19.67 4.35 -12.23
C ARG A 411 -20.14 5.46 -13.15
N TRP A 412 -19.79 5.38 -14.40
CA TRP A 412 -20.32 6.24 -15.45
C TRP A 412 -21.39 5.47 -16.21
N MET A 413 -22.61 6.02 -16.21
CA MET A 413 -23.77 5.43 -16.84
C MET A 413 -23.80 5.75 -18.34
N PRO A 414 -24.51 4.94 -19.18
CA PRO A 414 -24.61 5.18 -20.61
C PRO A 414 -25.22 6.55 -21.00
N ASP A 415 -26.04 7.13 -20.14
CA ASP A 415 -26.60 8.48 -20.28
C ASP A 415 -25.65 9.61 -19.90
N GLY A 416 -24.42 9.28 -19.43
CA GLY A 416 -23.40 10.21 -19.01
C GLY A 416 -23.48 10.60 -17.53
N GLU A 417 -24.47 10.11 -16.77
CA GLU A 417 -24.52 10.31 -15.32
C GLU A 417 -23.35 9.60 -14.62
N GLN A 418 -22.71 10.27 -13.66
CA GLN A 418 -21.74 9.64 -12.77
C GLN A 418 -22.42 9.29 -11.45
N LYS A 419 -22.35 8.02 -11.05
CA LYS A 419 -22.78 7.54 -9.73
C LYS A 419 -21.58 7.17 -8.90
N VAL A 420 -21.53 7.68 -7.69
CA VAL A 420 -20.44 7.42 -6.74
C VAL A 420 -21.03 6.96 -5.42
N LEU A 421 -20.49 5.86 -4.90
CA LEU A 421 -20.75 5.40 -3.55
C LEU A 421 -19.42 5.17 -2.84
N GLY A 422 -19.35 5.47 -1.57
CA GLY A 422 -18.11 5.29 -0.81
C GLY A 422 -18.35 5.24 0.68
N THR A 423 -17.32 4.90 1.43
CA THR A 423 -17.35 4.89 2.89
C THR A 423 -15.98 5.26 3.43
N HIS A 424 -15.96 5.69 4.68
CA HIS A 424 -14.76 6.03 5.44
C HIS A 424 -14.74 5.23 6.74
N GLN A 425 -13.56 4.76 7.15
CA GLN A 425 -13.42 3.87 8.31
C GLN A 425 -13.80 4.52 9.66
N TYR A 426 -13.89 5.84 9.75
CA TYR A 426 -14.22 6.53 11.01
C TYR A 426 -15.27 7.61 10.79
N GLY A 427 -14.86 8.80 10.45
CA GLY A 427 -15.64 10.01 10.21
C GLY A 427 -14.73 11.16 9.84
N ASN A 428 -15.27 12.32 9.52
CA ASN A 428 -14.52 13.42 8.89
C ASN A 428 -13.79 14.34 9.87
N ASP A 429 -14.07 14.25 11.17
CA ASP A 429 -13.40 15.05 12.20
C ASP A 429 -12.58 14.16 13.14
N MET A 430 -11.43 13.72 12.66
CA MET A 430 -10.56 12.77 13.37
C MET A 430 -9.78 13.36 14.55
N THR A 431 -9.81 14.66 14.73
CA THR A 431 -9.02 15.37 15.76
C THR A 431 -9.82 15.78 16.97
N ASN A 432 -11.14 15.72 16.90
CA ASN A 432 -12.03 16.13 17.97
C ASN A 432 -12.97 15.00 18.42
N PRO A 433 -12.64 14.25 19.50
CA PRO A 433 -13.46 13.16 19.99
C PRO A 433 -14.90 13.56 20.39
N SER A 434 -15.15 14.84 20.62
CA SER A 434 -16.48 15.36 20.94
C SER A 434 -17.31 15.75 19.71
N SER A 435 -16.73 15.64 18.52
CA SER A 435 -17.44 15.93 17.27
C SER A 435 -18.43 14.82 16.95
N PRO A 436 -19.66 15.13 16.49
CA PRO A 436 -20.57 14.10 15.99
C PRO A 436 -20.02 13.38 14.74
N HIS A 437 -18.98 13.93 14.08
CA HIS A 437 -18.32 13.38 12.91
C HIS A 437 -17.00 12.66 13.24
N TYR A 438 -16.79 12.27 14.50
CA TYR A 438 -15.58 11.56 14.92
C TYR A 438 -15.60 10.07 14.55
N LEU A 439 -16.77 9.41 14.70
CA LEU A 439 -16.97 7.97 14.46
C LEU A 439 -18.29 7.68 13.72
N ASP A 440 -18.94 8.68 13.14
CA ASP A 440 -20.27 8.55 12.55
C ASP A 440 -20.36 7.61 11.33
N GLN A 441 -19.21 7.24 10.72
CA GLN A 441 -19.17 6.29 9.61
C GLN A 441 -18.58 4.92 10.04
N ALA A 442 -18.11 4.76 11.27
CA ALA A 442 -17.37 3.56 11.67
C ALA A 442 -18.25 2.30 11.68
N GLU A 443 -19.48 2.39 12.14
CA GLU A 443 -20.42 1.27 12.14
C GLU A 443 -20.84 0.91 10.71
N ASP A 444 -21.16 1.89 9.88
CA ASP A 444 -21.50 1.69 8.47
C ASP A 444 -20.34 1.07 7.70
N TYR A 445 -19.11 1.53 7.95
CA TYR A 445 -17.90 0.93 7.38
C TYR A 445 -17.76 -0.56 7.75
N THR A 446 -18.02 -0.94 9.00
CA THR A 446 -17.93 -2.35 9.43
C THR A 446 -19.06 -3.22 8.89
N ASN A 447 -20.19 -2.61 8.54
CA ASN A 447 -21.33 -3.27 7.92
C ASN A 447 -21.40 -3.11 6.40
N GLU A 448 -20.32 -2.54 5.79
CA GLU A 448 -20.17 -2.40 4.35
C GLU A 448 -21.27 -1.53 3.70
N ILE A 449 -21.82 -0.60 4.48
CA ILE A 449 -22.82 0.36 4.02
C ILE A 449 -22.09 1.53 3.35
N LEU A 450 -22.51 1.84 2.14
CA LEU A 450 -21.93 2.90 1.33
C LEU A 450 -22.84 4.11 1.25
N HIS A 451 -22.24 5.29 1.17
CA HIS A 451 -22.93 6.57 1.08
C HIS A 451 -22.61 7.30 -0.20
N GLU A 452 -23.56 8.06 -0.72
CA GLU A 452 -23.32 8.98 -1.82
C GLU A 452 -22.55 10.22 -1.28
N PRO A 453 -21.33 10.50 -1.79
CA PRO A 453 -20.58 11.67 -1.36
C PRO A 453 -21.21 12.96 -1.88
N LEU A 454 -21.05 14.05 -1.11
CA LEU A 454 -21.54 15.39 -1.50
C LEU A 454 -20.64 16.02 -2.58
N PHE A 455 -20.50 15.36 -3.72
CA PHE A 455 -19.56 15.74 -4.77
C PHE A 455 -20.11 16.87 -5.66
N THR A 456 -21.36 16.79 -6.07
CA THR A 456 -21.96 17.79 -6.97
C THR A 456 -22.52 19.00 -6.21
N ALA A 457 -22.71 20.13 -6.90
CA ALA A 457 -23.39 21.29 -6.34
C ALA A 457 -24.82 20.99 -5.87
N ASP A 458 -25.50 20.10 -6.60
CA ASP A 458 -26.87 19.70 -6.27
C ASP A 458 -26.93 18.78 -5.05
N SER A 459 -26.00 17.82 -4.92
CA SER A 459 -25.91 16.96 -3.72
C SER A 459 -25.61 17.76 -2.45
N ARG A 460 -24.95 18.90 -2.54
CA ARG A 460 -24.65 19.82 -1.42
C ARG A 460 -25.79 20.77 -1.10
N ARG A 461 -26.77 20.96 -1.99
CA ARG A 461 -27.85 21.93 -1.80
C ARG A 461 -28.63 21.64 -0.51
N GLY A 462 -28.77 22.64 0.35
CA GLY A 462 -29.45 22.54 1.65
C GLY A 462 -28.66 21.82 2.75
N ARG A 463 -27.44 21.36 2.46
CA ARG A 463 -26.54 20.71 3.43
C ARG A 463 -25.35 21.57 3.85
N ILE A 464 -25.20 22.74 3.25
CA ILE A 464 -24.11 23.69 3.57
C ILE A 464 -24.45 24.42 4.85
N THR A 465 -23.67 24.23 5.90
CA THR A 465 -23.84 24.93 7.20
C THR A 465 -22.94 26.14 7.32
N LYS A 466 -21.84 26.21 6.59
CA LYS A 466 -20.88 27.32 6.59
C LYS A 466 -20.18 27.46 5.25
N GLN A 467 -20.05 28.68 4.79
CA GLN A 467 -19.29 29.04 3.58
C GLN A 467 -18.33 30.19 3.89
N TYR A 468 -17.11 30.12 3.40
CA TYR A 468 -16.11 31.17 3.52
C TYR A 468 -15.23 31.26 2.28
N THR A 469 -14.66 32.42 2.03
CA THR A 469 -13.70 32.61 0.94
C THR A 469 -12.30 32.73 1.52
N VAL A 470 -11.39 31.89 1.03
CA VAL A 470 -9.96 32.03 1.34
C VAL A 470 -9.40 33.13 0.47
N ARG A 471 -8.86 34.19 1.10
CA ARG A 471 -8.11 35.23 0.40
C ARG A 471 -6.64 34.95 0.55
N SER A 472 -5.90 34.98 -0.56
CA SER A 472 -4.44 35.08 -0.51
C SER A 472 -4.10 36.56 -0.20
N ASP A 473 -3.47 36.80 0.91
CA ASP A 473 -2.83 38.10 1.19
C ASP A 473 -1.60 38.27 0.31
#